data_33b370523a252fcf0dded6a105a010dc
#
_entry.id   33b370523a252fcf0dded6a105a010dc
#
_cell.length_a   1.000
_cell.length_b   1.000
_cell.length_c   1.000
_cell.angle_alpha   90.00
_cell.angle_beta   90.00
_cell.angle_gamma   90.00
#
_symmetry.space_group_name_H-M   'P 1'
#
loop_
_entity.id
_entity.type
_entity.pdbx_description
1 polymer ?
#
loop_
_entity_poly.entity_id
_entity_poly.type
_entity_poly.pdbx_seq_one_letter_code
_entity_poly.pdbx_strand_id
1 'polypeptide(L)'
;EIPTEAQSWLSVAPKGRAAMRDEVITFIVQPNQTVRTRFANIKLIDKIGVTIETILINQEKGIAQTVYTGRGQLEQLINAEDVPLIEELIVSGALDKSDFDFMKTMPNLTKVDLRGVLTTMPEGAFRGAKTILSVRLPSMVVIPDYAFTASSITSVEIPSCVRRIGAHAFNG
;
A
#
# COMPACT_ATOMS: atom_id res chain seq x y z
N GLU A 1 -28.53 2.88 5.84
CA GLU A 1 -27.99 2.71 4.47
C GLU A 1 -26.53 3.11 4.45
N ILE A 2 -25.68 2.27 3.85
CA ILE A 2 -24.25 2.56 3.66
C ILE A 2 -24.10 3.11 2.25
N PRO A 3 -23.46 4.29 2.06
CA PRO A 3 -23.22 4.86 0.75
C PRO A 3 -22.42 3.90 -0.16
N THR A 4 -22.69 3.91 -1.46
CA THR A 4 -22.09 2.98 -2.43
C THR A 4 -20.57 3.06 -2.44
N GLU A 5 -20.00 4.25 -2.33
CA GLU A 5 -18.54 4.50 -2.27
C GLU A 5 -17.87 3.92 -1.02
N ALA A 6 -18.63 3.68 0.04
CA ALA A 6 -18.12 3.11 1.27
C ALA A 6 -18.30 1.58 1.38
N GLN A 7 -19.10 0.95 0.53
CA GLN A 7 -19.43 -0.48 0.62
C GLN A 7 -18.22 -1.40 0.39
N SER A 8 -17.16 -0.90 -0.25
CA SER A 8 -15.91 -1.66 -0.43
C SER A 8 -15.10 -1.87 0.87
N TRP A 9 -15.29 -1.02 1.88
CA TRP A 9 -14.52 -1.05 3.12
C TRP A 9 -15.35 -1.02 4.40
N LEU A 10 -16.65 -0.82 4.29
CA LEU A 10 -17.58 -0.73 5.42
C LEU A 10 -18.80 -1.63 5.16
N SER A 11 -19.11 -2.48 6.09
CA SER A 11 -20.28 -3.36 6.03
C SER A 11 -20.94 -3.52 7.39
N VAL A 12 -22.20 -3.96 7.37
CA VAL A 12 -22.90 -4.34 8.61
C VAL A 12 -22.62 -5.81 8.88
N ALA A 13 -22.23 -6.13 10.12
CA ALA A 13 -22.05 -7.51 10.54
C ALA A 13 -23.36 -8.30 10.44
N PRO A 14 -23.33 -9.60 10.05
CA PRO A 14 -24.52 -10.44 10.03
C PRO A 14 -25.20 -10.45 11.40
N LYS A 15 -26.52 -10.30 11.44
CA LYS A 15 -27.29 -10.41 12.68
C LYS A 15 -27.16 -11.82 13.25
N GLY A 16 -26.63 -11.95 14.47
CA GLY A 16 -26.79 -13.15 15.29
C GLY A 16 -28.26 -13.31 15.72
N ARG A 17 -28.70 -14.54 16.00
CA ARG A 17 -30.00 -14.79 16.62
C ARG A 17 -29.97 -14.23 18.07
N ALA A 18 -30.35 -13.00 18.27
CA ALA A 18 -30.55 -12.44 19.60
C ALA A 18 -31.99 -11.92 19.73
N ALA A 19 -32.57 -12.24 20.90
CA ALA A 19 -33.92 -11.86 21.27
C ALA A 19 -34.08 -10.33 21.35
N MET A 20 -35.25 -9.85 20.97
CA MET A 20 -35.78 -8.50 21.08
C MET A 20 -35.43 -7.83 22.44
N ARG A 21 -34.50 -6.91 22.45
CA ARG A 21 -34.46 -5.70 23.29
C ARG A 21 -33.15 -5.01 23.05
N ASP A 22 -32.70 -4.17 22.58
CA ASP A 22 -31.48 -3.43 22.23
C ASP A 22 -30.78 -4.03 20.99
N GLU A 23 -31.22 -3.63 19.80
CA GLU A 23 -30.52 -4.03 18.56
C GLU A 23 -29.19 -3.26 18.47
N VAL A 24 -28.10 -3.95 18.77
CA VAL A 24 -26.74 -3.45 18.49
C VAL A 24 -26.46 -3.64 17.01
N ILE A 25 -26.20 -2.56 16.31
CA ILE A 25 -25.69 -2.60 14.93
C ILE A 25 -24.17 -2.59 14.97
N THR A 26 -23.56 -3.68 14.53
CA THR A 26 -22.09 -3.79 14.47
C THR A 26 -21.63 -3.53 13.05
N PHE A 27 -20.70 -2.61 12.88
CA PHE A 27 -20.05 -2.34 11.60
C PHE A 27 -18.70 -3.04 11.52
N ILE A 28 -18.40 -3.62 10.35
CA ILE A 28 -17.10 -4.18 10.01
C ILE A 28 -16.40 -3.14 9.14
N VAL A 29 -15.24 -2.66 9.60
CA VAL A 29 -14.44 -1.66 8.91
C VAL A 29 -13.13 -2.32 8.46
N GLN A 30 -12.91 -2.38 7.14
CA GLN A 30 -11.66 -2.90 6.59
C GLN A 30 -10.52 -1.90 6.81
N PRO A 31 -9.26 -2.35 7.02
CA PRO A 31 -8.12 -1.46 7.14
C PRO A 31 -8.02 -0.48 5.97
N ASN A 32 -7.68 0.78 6.24
CA ASN A 32 -7.40 1.76 5.19
C ASN A 32 -5.97 1.54 4.68
N GLN A 33 -5.85 1.05 3.46
CA GLN A 33 -4.57 0.79 2.77
C GLN A 33 -4.16 1.94 1.83
N THR A 34 -4.77 3.11 2.00
CA THR A 34 -4.47 4.31 1.20
C THR A 34 -3.87 5.40 2.07
N VAL A 35 -3.21 6.36 1.44
CA VAL A 35 -2.63 7.52 2.12
C VAL A 35 -3.64 8.63 2.40
N ARG A 36 -4.92 8.39 2.15
CA ARG A 36 -6.01 9.35 2.39
C ARG A 36 -6.93 8.89 3.51
N THR A 37 -7.36 9.83 4.34
CA THR A 37 -8.50 9.62 5.26
C THR A 37 -9.77 9.38 4.43
N ARG A 38 -10.60 8.46 4.87
CA ARG A 38 -11.89 8.19 4.25
C ARG A 38 -13.02 8.26 5.27
N PHE A 39 -14.20 8.59 4.81
CA PHE A 39 -15.38 8.72 5.68
C PHE A 39 -16.64 8.19 4.99
N ALA A 40 -17.63 7.87 5.79
CA ALA A 40 -18.97 7.51 5.32
C ALA A 40 -20.03 8.08 6.26
N ASN A 41 -21.09 8.62 5.68
CA ASN A 41 -22.30 9.02 6.40
C ASN A 41 -23.32 7.88 6.30
N ILE A 42 -23.51 7.15 7.39
CA ILE A 42 -24.49 6.05 7.45
C ILE A 42 -25.82 6.58 7.90
N LYS A 43 -26.87 6.38 7.10
CA LYS A 43 -28.22 6.75 7.47
C LYS A 43 -28.96 5.59 8.11
N LEU A 44 -29.49 5.79 9.30
CA LEU A 44 -30.48 4.93 9.91
C LEU A 44 -31.85 5.39 9.42
N ILE A 45 -32.57 4.52 8.74
CA ILE A 45 -33.90 4.81 8.17
C ILE A 45 -34.93 3.88 8.78
N ASP A 46 -36.13 4.39 9.01
CA ASP A 46 -37.25 3.60 9.48
C ASP A 46 -37.90 2.76 8.36
N LYS A 47 -38.98 2.03 8.72
CA LYS A 47 -39.68 1.15 7.76
C LYS A 47 -40.37 1.88 6.61
N ILE A 48 -40.58 3.19 6.74
CA ILE A 48 -41.25 4.03 5.71
C ILE A 48 -40.24 4.92 4.96
N GLY A 49 -38.93 4.74 5.20
CA GLY A 49 -37.86 5.42 4.46
C GLY A 49 -37.45 6.78 5.05
N VAL A 50 -37.91 7.13 6.27
CA VAL A 50 -37.51 8.38 6.94
C VAL A 50 -36.16 8.17 7.64
N THR A 51 -35.20 9.08 7.42
CA THR A 51 -33.93 9.07 8.13
C THR A 51 -34.14 9.45 9.58
N ILE A 52 -33.83 8.52 10.49
CA ILE A 52 -33.90 8.72 11.95
C ILE A 52 -32.64 9.39 12.44
N GLU A 53 -31.47 8.93 11.95
CA GLU A 53 -30.17 9.39 12.39
C GLU A 53 -29.14 9.24 11.28
N THR A 54 -28.08 10.05 11.33
CA THR A 54 -26.90 9.91 10.46
C THR A 54 -25.65 9.75 11.31
N ILE A 55 -24.93 8.64 11.12
CA ILE A 55 -23.71 8.33 11.83
C ILE A 55 -22.53 8.58 10.89
N LEU A 56 -21.59 9.45 11.30
CA LEU A 56 -20.33 9.65 10.57
C LEU A 56 -19.30 8.61 11.03
N ILE A 57 -18.86 7.78 10.11
CA ILE A 57 -17.67 6.93 10.28
C ILE A 57 -16.49 7.63 9.61
N ASN A 58 -15.47 7.93 10.38
CA ASN A 58 -14.21 8.49 9.90
C ASN A 58 -13.09 7.47 10.14
N GLN A 59 -12.31 7.20 9.10
CA GLN A 59 -11.15 6.32 9.20
C GLN A 59 -9.91 7.06 8.69
N GLU A 60 -8.93 7.21 9.56
CA GLU A 60 -7.66 7.84 9.24
C GLU A 60 -6.94 7.16 8.07
N LYS A 61 -6.02 7.89 7.44
CA LYS A 61 -5.15 7.35 6.38
C LYS A 61 -4.40 6.12 6.89
N GLY A 62 -4.11 5.20 5.98
CA GLY A 62 -3.22 4.07 6.25
C GLY A 62 -1.77 4.53 6.41
N ILE A 63 -0.94 3.62 6.94
CA ILE A 63 0.49 3.89 7.15
C ILE A 63 1.24 3.86 5.81
N ALA A 64 0.77 3.03 4.87
CA ALA A 64 1.44 2.78 3.60
C ALA A 64 0.45 2.71 2.44
N GLN A 65 0.91 3.09 1.25
CA GLN A 65 0.19 2.79 0.01
C GLN A 65 0.49 1.34 -0.42
N THR A 66 -0.53 0.52 -0.57
CA THR A 66 -0.40 -0.86 -1.07
C THR A 66 -0.86 -0.94 -2.51
N VAL A 67 -0.04 -1.54 -3.39
CA VAL A 67 -0.35 -1.68 -4.82
C VAL A 67 -0.02 -3.10 -5.30
N TYR A 68 -0.94 -3.70 -6.06
CA TYR A 68 -0.66 -4.89 -6.85
C TYR A 68 -0.50 -4.47 -8.32
N THR A 69 0.65 -4.74 -8.92
CA THR A 69 0.99 -4.21 -10.25
C THR A 69 1.46 -5.28 -11.22
N GLY A 70 1.27 -5.02 -12.52
CA GLY A 70 1.99 -5.65 -13.62
C GLY A 70 3.24 -4.86 -13.98
N ARG A 71 4.08 -5.41 -14.88
CA ARG A 71 5.31 -4.75 -15.32
C ARG A 71 5.03 -3.41 -15.98
N GLY A 72 5.70 -2.36 -15.56
CA GLY A 72 5.59 -1.01 -16.10
C GLY A 72 4.26 -0.31 -15.86
N GLN A 73 3.47 -0.78 -14.89
CA GLN A 73 2.12 -0.25 -14.63
C GLN A 73 2.02 0.53 -13.32
N LEU A 74 3.07 0.58 -12.52
CA LEU A 74 3.01 1.19 -11.18
C LEU A 74 2.59 2.66 -11.23
N GLU A 75 3.14 3.44 -12.16
CA GLU A 75 2.80 4.86 -12.33
C GLU A 75 1.33 5.08 -12.69
N GLN A 76 0.72 4.16 -13.44
CA GLN A 76 -0.68 4.26 -13.86
C GLN A 76 -1.66 3.90 -12.74
N LEU A 77 -1.22 3.11 -11.76
CA LEU A 77 -2.03 2.63 -10.65
C LEU A 77 -2.02 3.56 -9.43
N ILE A 78 -1.07 4.49 -9.37
CA ILE A 78 -0.98 5.48 -8.30
C ILE A 78 -1.45 6.83 -8.85
N ASN A 79 -2.47 7.42 -8.21
CA ASN A 79 -2.93 8.75 -8.59
C ASN A 79 -1.80 9.77 -8.41
N ALA A 80 -1.59 10.64 -9.41
CA ALA A 80 -0.54 11.64 -9.37
C ALA A 80 -0.63 12.56 -8.14
N GLU A 81 -1.84 12.86 -7.67
CA GLU A 81 -2.08 13.64 -6.46
C GLU A 81 -1.68 12.92 -5.17
N ASP A 82 -1.58 11.59 -5.17
CA ASP A 82 -1.17 10.80 -4.02
C ASP A 82 0.35 10.61 -3.94
N VAL A 83 1.05 10.71 -5.07
CA VAL A 83 2.51 10.55 -5.15
C VAL A 83 3.26 11.34 -4.07
N PRO A 84 2.99 12.65 -3.83
CA PRO A 84 3.68 13.41 -2.79
C PRO A 84 3.25 13.05 -1.35
N LEU A 85 2.20 12.25 -1.17
CA LEU A 85 1.71 11.84 0.15
C LEU A 85 2.28 10.49 0.61
N ILE A 86 2.90 9.73 -0.31
CA ILE A 86 3.37 8.37 -0.06
C ILE A 86 4.75 8.42 0.59
N GLU A 87 4.85 7.96 1.82
CA GLU A 87 6.09 7.79 2.57
C GLU A 87 6.55 6.33 2.60
N GLU A 88 5.61 5.38 2.56
CA GLU A 88 5.87 3.94 2.50
C GLU A 88 5.04 3.32 1.37
N LEU A 89 5.68 2.53 0.52
CA LEU A 89 5.07 1.84 -0.60
C LEU A 89 5.25 0.32 -0.46
N ILE A 90 4.14 -0.41 -0.41
CA ILE A 90 4.11 -1.87 -0.40
C ILE A 90 3.68 -2.34 -1.78
N VAL A 91 4.56 -3.04 -2.49
CA VAL A 91 4.28 -3.50 -3.85
C VAL A 91 4.27 -5.02 -3.91
N SER A 92 3.31 -5.54 -4.66
CA SER A 92 3.21 -6.95 -5.00
C SER A 92 2.94 -7.13 -6.49
N GLY A 93 3.17 -8.34 -7.01
CA GLY A 93 3.01 -8.66 -8.42
C GLY A 93 4.31 -8.61 -9.20
N ALA A 94 4.33 -8.03 -10.39
CA ALA A 94 5.50 -8.01 -11.27
C ALA A 94 5.99 -6.58 -11.51
N LEU A 95 7.30 -6.39 -11.44
CA LEU A 95 7.95 -5.10 -11.68
C LEU A 95 8.94 -5.22 -12.85
N ASP A 96 9.18 -4.10 -13.51
CA ASP A 96 10.29 -3.92 -14.45
C ASP A 96 11.08 -2.63 -14.13
N LYS A 97 12.03 -2.28 -14.99
CA LYS A 97 12.90 -1.13 -14.78
C LYS A 97 12.13 0.19 -14.65
N SER A 98 11.06 0.39 -15.42
CA SER A 98 10.28 1.63 -15.39
C SER A 98 9.58 1.85 -14.05
N ASP A 99 9.11 0.77 -13.41
CA ASP A 99 8.49 0.83 -12.09
C ASP A 99 9.51 1.28 -11.03
N PHE A 100 10.75 0.77 -11.08
CA PHE A 100 11.83 1.22 -10.18
C PHE A 100 12.24 2.67 -10.47
N ASP A 101 12.28 3.08 -11.74
CA ASP A 101 12.58 4.46 -12.10
C ASP A 101 11.49 5.40 -11.57
N PHE A 102 10.22 5.03 -11.67
CA PHE A 102 9.10 5.78 -11.10
C PHE A 102 9.20 5.92 -9.56
N MET A 103 9.46 4.83 -8.83
CA MET A 103 9.65 4.90 -7.37
C MET A 103 10.73 5.93 -6.96
N LYS A 104 11.81 6.06 -7.74
CA LYS A 104 12.89 7.04 -7.47
C LYS A 104 12.47 8.49 -7.69
N THR A 105 11.40 8.76 -8.42
CA THR A 105 10.86 10.12 -8.63
C THR A 105 9.95 10.58 -7.49
N MET A 106 9.50 9.68 -6.63
CA MET A 106 8.55 9.98 -5.55
C MET A 106 9.25 10.82 -4.44
N PRO A 107 8.79 12.06 -4.18
CA PRO A 107 9.55 13.03 -3.38
C PRO A 107 9.65 12.69 -1.90
N ASN A 108 8.67 11.98 -1.34
CA ASN A 108 8.59 11.67 0.08
C ASN A 108 8.68 10.16 0.39
N LEU A 109 8.91 9.33 -0.64
CA LEU A 109 9.03 7.89 -0.47
C LEU A 109 10.33 7.55 0.26
N THR A 110 10.21 7.06 1.49
CA THR A 110 11.36 6.67 2.34
C THR A 110 11.48 5.18 2.53
N LYS A 111 10.38 4.42 2.40
CA LYS A 111 10.34 2.98 2.63
C LYS A 111 9.68 2.25 1.49
N VAL A 112 10.29 1.16 1.03
CA VAL A 112 9.77 0.30 -0.04
C VAL A 112 9.76 -1.15 0.42
N ASP A 113 8.59 -1.79 0.36
CA ASP A 113 8.43 -3.21 0.65
C ASP A 113 8.10 -3.97 -0.64
N LEU A 114 9.03 -4.81 -1.08
CA LEU A 114 8.92 -5.62 -2.30
C LEU A 114 8.74 -7.11 -2.01
N ARG A 115 8.45 -7.51 -0.78
CA ARG A 115 8.34 -8.95 -0.43
C ARG A 115 7.26 -9.68 -1.21
N GLY A 116 6.22 -8.96 -1.68
CA GLY A 116 5.16 -9.49 -2.55
C GLY A 116 5.49 -9.51 -4.05
N VAL A 117 6.68 -9.05 -4.46
CA VAL A 117 7.10 -8.98 -5.86
C VAL A 117 7.59 -10.35 -6.34
N LEU A 118 7.11 -10.78 -7.50
CA LEU A 118 7.35 -12.10 -8.10
C LEU A 118 8.49 -12.09 -9.13
N THR A 119 8.97 -10.92 -9.53
CA THR A 119 10.03 -10.75 -10.52
C THR A 119 11.36 -10.44 -9.83
N THR A 120 12.46 -10.72 -10.53
CA THR A 120 13.80 -10.33 -10.10
C THR A 120 13.99 -8.82 -10.27
N MET A 121 14.81 -8.22 -9.42
CA MET A 121 15.23 -6.82 -9.60
C MET A 121 16.12 -6.65 -10.81
N PRO A 122 15.99 -5.58 -11.59
CA PRO A 122 16.92 -5.24 -12.65
C PRO A 122 18.25 -4.73 -12.10
N GLU A 123 19.29 -4.75 -12.92
CA GLU A 123 20.55 -4.07 -12.62
C GLU A 123 20.31 -2.58 -12.32
N GLY A 124 20.96 -2.07 -11.29
CA GLY A 124 20.83 -0.68 -10.87
C GLY A 124 19.43 -0.26 -10.41
N ALA A 125 18.59 -1.19 -9.95
CA ALA A 125 17.19 -0.92 -9.60
C ALA A 125 17.00 0.34 -8.75
N PHE A 126 17.78 0.51 -7.69
CA PHE A 126 17.74 1.69 -6.80
C PHE A 126 18.99 2.59 -6.95
N ARG A 127 19.72 2.45 -8.07
CA ARG A 127 20.88 3.30 -8.33
C ARG A 127 20.48 4.76 -8.28
N GLY A 128 21.18 5.54 -7.44
CA GLY A 128 20.95 6.99 -7.30
C GLY A 128 19.67 7.37 -6.57
N ALA A 129 18.94 6.43 -5.95
CA ALA A 129 17.76 6.74 -5.14
C ALA A 129 18.15 7.65 -3.97
N LYS A 130 17.55 8.86 -3.89
CA LYS A 130 17.94 9.89 -2.89
C LYS A 130 16.96 10.00 -1.73
N THR A 131 15.69 9.64 -1.92
CA THR A 131 14.64 9.73 -0.90
C THR A 131 14.46 8.44 -0.13
N ILE A 132 14.67 7.29 -0.81
CA ILE A 132 14.45 5.95 -0.23
C ILE A 132 15.57 5.62 0.75
N LEU A 133 15.20 5.32 1.99
CA LEU A 133 16.11 5.01 3.10
C LEU A 133 16.08 3.53 3.48
N SER A 134 14.95 2.84 3.26
CA SER A 134 14.76 1.45 3.66
C SER A 134 14.08 0.64 2.56
N VAL A 135 14.61 -0.56 2.29
CA VAL A 135 14.05 -1.49 1.30
C VAL A 135 13.96 -2.89 1.89
N ARG A 136 12.78 -3.51 1.77
CA ARG A 136 12.58 -4.95 1.98
C ARG A 136 12.56 -5.66 0.64
N LEU A 137 13.53 -6.55 0.43
CA LEU A 137 13.72 -7.21 -0.85
C LEU A 137 12.71 -8.34 -1.10
N PRO A 138 12.36 -8.62 -2.37
CA PRO A 138 11.62 -9.80 -2.74
C PRO A 138 12.46 -11.07 -2.57
N SER A 139 11.83 -12.23 -2.58
CA SER A 139 12.54 -13.51 -2.62
C SER A 139 13.36 -13.62 -3.89
N MET A 140 14.70 -13.60 -3.75
CA MET A 140 15.63 -13.65 -4.87
C MET A 140 16.93 -14.38 -4.48
N VAL A 141 17.62 -14.93 -5.45
CA VAL A 141 18.90 -15.65 -5.23
C VAL A 141 20.10 -14.71 -5.34
N VAL A 142 19.98 -13.66 -6.14
CA VAL A 142 21.08 -12.73 -6.45
C VAL A 142 20.58 -11.30 -6.30
N ILE A 143 21.28 -10.48 -5.51
CA ILE A 143 21.16 -9.02 -5.58
C ILE A 143 21.94 -8.58 -6.83
N PRO A 144 21.30 -7.88 -7.80
CA PRO A 144 21.94 -7.54 -9.07
C PRO A 144 23.08 -6.52 -8.91
N ASP A 145 23.89 -6.42 -9.96
CA ASP A 145 24.97 -5.44 -10.02
C ASP A 145 24.43 -4.01 -9.88
N TYR A 146 25.14 -3.15 -9.21
CA TYR A 146 24.80 -1.73 -8.98
C TYR A 146 23.46 -1.47 -8.32
N ALA A 147 22.82 -2.48 -7.72
CA ALA A 147 21.44 -2.40 -7.22
C ALA A 147 21.14 -1.15 -6.38
N PHE A 148 22.06 -0.75 -5.51
CA PHE A 148 21.94 0.38 -4.58
C PHE A 148 23.06 1.40 -4.72
N THR A 149 23.82 1.37 -5.82
CA THR A 149 24.97 2.27 -6.03
C THR A 149 24.54 3.74 -5.92
N ALA A 150 25.32 4.55 -5.19
CA ALA A 150 25.11 5.99 -5.01
C ALA A 150 23.69 6.36 -4.50
N SER A 151 23.04 5.46 -3.79
CA SER A 151 21.73 5.69 -3.15
C SER A 151 21.89 6.27 -1.74
N SER A 152 20.78 6.77 -1.17
CA SER A 152 20.71 7.17 0.25
C SER A 152 20.18 6.06 1.14
N ILE A 153 20.08 4.82 0.64
CA ILE A 153 19.54 3.68 1.37
C ILE A 153 20.47 3.28 2.50
N THR A 154 19.96 3.27 3.73
CA THR A 154 20.68 2.94 4.96
C THR A 154 20.28 1.59 5.53
N SER A 155 19.17 1.02 5.08
CA SER A 155 18.65 -0.25 5.57
C SER A 155 18.12 -1.10 4.43
N VAL A 156 18.61 -2.34 4.32
CA VAL A 156 18.11 -3.34 3.37
C VAL A 156 17.83 -4.64 4.12
N GLU A 157 16.56 -5.07 4.10
CA GLU A 157 16.18 -6.39 4.60
C GLU A 157 16.42 -7.44 3.51
N ILE A 158 17.47 -8.26 3.71
CA ILE A 158 17.93 -9.25 2.74
C ILE A 158 17.30 -10.62 3.07
N PRO A 159 16.52 -11.23 2.15
CA PRO A 159 15.95 -12.55 2.36
C PRO A 159 17.03 -13.64 2.52
N SER A 160 16.73 -14.66 3.31
CA SER A 160 17.64 -15.80 3.57
C SER A 160 17.97 -16.64 2.33
N CYS A 161 17.21 -16.49 1.25
CA CYS A 161 17.47 -17.18 -0.02
C CYS A 161 18.57 -16.51 -0.87
N VAL A 162 19.02 -15.30 -0.53
CA VAL A 162 20.11 -14.61 -1.26
C VAL A 162 21.42 -15.36 -1.05
N ARG A 163 22.08 -15.70 -2.16
CA ARG A 163 23.35 -16.43 -2.19
C ARG A 163 24.49 -15.62 -2.81
N ARG A 164 24.19 -14.56 -3.55
CA ARG A 164 25.19 -13.72 -4.21
C ARG A 164 24.76 -12.25 -4.19
N ILE A 165 25.75 -11.41 -3.97
CA ILE A 165 25.62 -9.94 -4.12
C ILE A 165 26.44 -9.57 -5.36
N GLY A 166 25.83 -8.86 -6.27
CA GLY A 166 26.43 -8.42 -7.53
C GLY A 166 27.52 -7.37 -7.33
N ALA A 167 28.28 -7.11 -8.42
CA ALA A 167 29.35 -6.13 -8.39
C ALA A 167 28.81 -4.72 -8.08
N HIS A 168 29.49 -4.00 -7.20
CA HIS A 168 29.15 -2.63 -6.80
C HIS A 168 27.72 -2.45 -6.29
N ALA A 169 27.05 -3.52 -5.84
CA ALA A 169 25.64 -3.46 -5.44
C ALA A 169 25.37 -2.41 -4.32
N PHE A 170 26.33 -2.20 -3.42
CA PHE A 170 26.25 -1.25 -2.30
C PHE A 170 27.38 -0.20 -2.35
N ASN A 171 27.88 0.13 -3.54
CA ASN A 171 28.92 1.14 -3.67
C ASN A 171 28.31 2.55 -3.60
N GLY A 172 28.64 3.33 -2.57
CA GLY A 172 28.12 4.68 -2.38
C GLY A 172 28.85 5.43 -1.30
#